data_cd46e922d69b80fba6cf41712db34b03
#
_entry.id   cd46e922d69b80fba6cf41712db34b03
#
_cell.length_a   1.000
_cell.length_b   1.000
_cell.length_c   1.000
_cell.angle_alpha   90.00
_cell.angle_beta   90.00
_cell.angle_gamma   90.00
#
_symmetry.space_group_name_H-M   'P 1'
#
loop_
_entity.id
_entity.type
_entity.pdbx_description
1 polymer ?
#
loop_
_entity_poly.entity_id
_entity_poly.type
_entity_poly.pdbx_seq_one_letter_code
_entity_poly.pdbx_strand_id
1 'polypeptide(L)'
;MSIEEHKKIVRRYQEIYNRNDLDALSEVVSEDLLTPKIMPGIPTGIEGAKAAHRIMLTGFPDYQTVIDDLFAEGDKVAARITMSGTNTGSFMGIPPTGKYVSFTGIYIARIANGKIVEHWGEEDGVSLLQQLGVLNM
;
A
#
# COMPACT_ATOMS: atom_id res chain seq x y z
N MET A 1 12.45 -18.06 10.45
CA MET A 1 11.32 -18.22 9.49
C MET A 1 11.86 -18.46 8.09
N SER A 2 11.16 -19.24 7.31
CA SER A 2 11.52 -19.52 5.93
C SER A 2 11.11 -18.36 4.99
N ILE A 3 11.66 -18.37 3.79
CA ILE A 3 11.27 -17.46 2.72
C ILE A 3 9.77 -17.59 2.41
N GLU A 4 9.26 -18.83 2.38
CA GLU A 4 7.83 -19.04 2.11
C GLU A 4 6.94 -18.48 3.23
N GLU A 5 7.38 -18.55 4.48
CA GLU A 5 6.65 -17.95 5.60
C GLU A 5 6.67 -16.42 5.51
N HIS A 6 7.79 -15.82 5.10
CA HIS A 6 7.87 -14.37 4.87
C HIS A 6 6.92 -13.93 3.76
N LYS A 7 6.86 -14.67 2.67
CA LYS A 7 5.92 -14.37 1.56
C LYS A 7 4.47 -14.47 2.02
N LYS A 8 4.13 -15.44 2.86
CA LYS A 8 2.77 -15.57 3.41
C LYS A 8 2.36 -14.35 4.22
N ILE A 9 3.28 -13.79 4.99
CA ILE A 9 3.03 -12.58 5.78
C ILE A 9 2.67 -11.42 4.84
N VAL A 10 3.42 -11.23 3.74
CA VAL A 10 3.15 -10.17 2.77
C VAL A 10 1.82 -10.41 2.04
N ARG A 11 1.50 -11.66 1.68
CA ARG A 11 0.20 -11.98 1.07
C ARG A 11 -0.95 -11.69 2.02
N ARG A 12 -0.79 -12.00 3.30
CA ARG A 12 -1.80 -11.70 4.32
C ARG A 12 -1.97 -10.19 4.49
N TYR A 13 -0.88 -9.44 4.46
CA TYR A 13 -0.87 -7.99 4.50
C TYR A 13 -1.72 -7.39 3.35
N GLN A 14 -1.52 -7.86 2.12
CA GLN A 14 -2.31 -7.42 0.97
C GLN A 14 -3.79 -7.81 1.11
N GLU A 15 -4.06 -9.00 1.60
CA GLU A 15 -5.43 -9.47 1.81
C GLU A 15 -6.18 -8.60 2.82
N ILE A 16 -5.52 -8.21 3.90
CA ILE A 16 -6.09 -7.34 4.94
C ILE A 16 -6.45 -5.98 4.34
N TYR A 17 -5.57 -5.39 3.53
CA TYR A 17 -5.86 -4.12 2.87
C TYR A 17 -7.00 -4.25 1.88
N ASN A 18 -7.04 -5.30 1.07
CA ASN A 18 -8.10 -5.50 0.07
C ASN A 18 -9.47 -5.72 0.73
N ARG A 19 -9.51 -6.24 1.94
CA ARG A 19 -10.74 -6.41 2.71
C ARG A 19 -11.10 -5.19 3.56
N ASN A 20 -10.22 -4.19 3.60
CA ASN A 20 -10.37 -3.00 4.44
C ASN A 20 -10.51 -3.33 5.93
N ASP A 21 -9.94 -4.46 6.36
CA ASP A 21 -9.96 -4.92 7.74
C ASP A 21 -8.74 -4.41 8.50
N LEU A 22 -8.66 -3.09 8.67
CA LEU A 22 -7.47 -2.44 9.24
C LEU A 22 -7.20 -2.85 10.70
N ASP A 23 -8.21 -3.31 11.43
CA ASP A 23 -8.02 -3.81 12.79
C ASP A 23 -7.19 -5.10 12.82
N ALA A 24 -7.20 -5.88 11.73
CA ALA A 24 -6.39 -7.09 11.60
C ALA A 24 -4.94 -6.79 11.21
N LEU A 25 -4.60 -5.56 10.88
CA LEU A 25 -3.26 -5.22 10.38
C LEU A 25 -2.16 -5.54 11.39
N SER A 26 -2.45 -5.44 12.68
CA SER A 26 -1.50 -5.76 13.75
C SER A 26 -1.08 -7.24 13.79
N GLU A 27 -1.78 -8.12 13.09
CA GLU A 27 -1.36 -9.53 12.95
C GLU A 27 -0.04 -9.63 12.19
N VAL A 28 0.18 -8.76 11.22
CA VAL A 28 1.30 -8.85 10.26
C VAL A 28 2.17 -7.61 10.21
N VAL A 29 1.80 -6.53 10.88
CA VAL A 29 2.57 -5.28 10.91
C VAL A 29 2.89 -4.90 12.34
N SER A 30 4.15 -4.56 12.59
CA SER A 30 4.61 -4.06 13.88
C SER A 30 3.99 -2.70 14.20
N GLU A 31 3.68 -2.48 15.48
CA GLU A 31 3.23 -1.17 15.95
C GLU A 31 4.26 -0.06 15.64
N ASP A 32 5.54 -0.42 15.65
CA ASP A 32 6.66 0.48 15.42
C ASP A 32 7.14 0.46 13.96
N LEU A 33 6.25 0.14 13.03
CA LEU A 33 6.58 0.09 11.59
C LEU A 33 7.37 1.32 11.15
N LEU A 34 8.51 1.08 10.49
CA LEU A 34 9.33 2.14 9.92
C LEU A 34 9.02 2.27 8.44
N THR A 35 8.57 3.46 8.03
CA THR A 35 8.31 3.81 6.64
C THR A 35 9.02 5.12 6.34
N PRO A 36 10.12 5.10 5.54
CA PRO A 36 10.91 6.33 5.29
C PRO A 36 10.14 7.45 4.59
N LYS A 37 9.15 7.11 3.76
CA LYS A 37 8.32 8.10 3.08
C LYS A 37 7.05 8.35 3.86
N ILE A 38 7.08 9.36 4.71
CA ILE A 38 5.93 9.77 5.51
C ILE A 38 5.38 11.06 4.92
N MET A 39 4.07 11.08 4.63
CA MET A 39 3.39 12.32 4.24
C MET A 39 3.19 13.21 5.46
N PRO A 40 3.29 14.54 5.31
CA PRO A 40 3.02 15.46 6.43
C PRO A 40 1.64 15.20 7.04
N GLY A 41 1.57 15.18 8.37
CA GLY A 41 0.32 14.97 9.10
C GLY A 41 -0.05 13.49 9.32
N ILE A 42 0.71 12.55 8.77
CA ILE A 42 0.49 11.12 9.01
C ILE A 42 1.35 10.66 10.20
N PRO A 43 0.77 9.95 11.18
CA PRO A 43 1.54 9.43 12.30
C PRO A 43 2.55 8.37 11.84
N THR A 44 3.54 8.09 12.67
CA THR A 44 4.50 7.01 12.45
C THR A 44 3.88 5.67 12.86
N GLY A 45 4.56 4.57 12.52
CA GLY A 45 4.16 3.24 12.92
C GLY A 45 2.94 2.71 12.17
N ILE A 46 2.29 1.74 12.77
CA ILE A 46 1.11 1.08 12.19
C ILE A 46 -0.04 2.06 11.94
N GLU A 47 -0.20 3.08 12.80
CA GLU A 47 -1.26 4.07 12.64
C GLU A 47 -1.03 4.90 11.37
N GLY A 48 0.22 5.15 11.00
CA GLY A 48 0.56 5.81 9.72
C GLY A 48 0.16 4.95 8.53
N ALA A 49 0.41 3.64 8.58
CA ALA A 49 0.00 2.72 7.53
C ALA A 49 -1.52 2.71 7.36
N LYS A 50 -2.25 2.67 8.46
CA LYS A 50 -3.72 2.73 8.43
C LYS A 50 -4.22 4.06 7.85
N ALA A 51 -3.61 5.17 8.26
CA ALA A 51 -3.99 6.51 7.77
C ALA A 51 -3.75 6.63 6.26
N ALA A 52 -2.62 6.14 5.76
CA ALA A 52 -2.30 6.16 4.34
C ALA A 52 -3.33 5.35 3.53
N HIS A 53 -3.72 4.19 4.03
CA HIS A 53 -4.73 3.37 3.37
C HIS A 53 -6.10 4.05 3.34
N ARG A 54 -6.49 4.72 4.42
CA ARG A 54 -7.75 5.48 4.48
C ARG A 54 -7.77 6.62 3.47
N ILE A 55 -6.63 7.26 3.20
CA ILE A 55 -6.52 8.30 2.16
C ILE A 55 -6.86 7.69 0.79
N MET A 56 -6.32 6.51 0.48
CA MET A 56 -6.65 5.82 -0.77
C MET A 56 -8.12 5.46 -0.84
N LEU A 57 -8.71 4.94 0.23
CA LEU A 57 -10.12 4.58 0.28
C LEU A 57 -11.06 5.79 0.16
N THR A 58 -10.66 6.93 0.69
CA THR A 58 -11.45 8.17 0.55
C THR A 58 -11.56 8.58 -0.91
N GLY A 59 -10.47 8.52 -1.65
CA GLY A 59 -10.46 8.86 -3.08
C GLY A 59 -10.98 7.75 -3.99
N PHE A 60 -10.75 6.51 -3.61
CA PHE A 60 -11.06 5.32 -4.39
C PHE A 60 -11.72 4.27 -3.50
N PRO A 61 -13.04 4.37 -3.26
CA PRO A 61 -13.72 3.44 -2.34
C PRO A 61 -13.62 1.97 -2.74
N ASP A 62 -13.43 1.69 -4.03
CA ASP A 62 -13.23 0.35 -4.58
C ASP A 62 -11.75 -0.03 -4.76
N TYR A 63 -10.84 0.66 -4.06
CA TYR A 63 -9.39 0.44 -4.17
C TYR A 63 -9.02 -1.02 -3.94
N GLN A 64 -8.24 -1.57 -4.88
CA GLN A 64 -7.75 -2.94 -4.83
C GLN A 64 -6.29 -3.00 -5.23
N THR A 65 -5.57 -3.94 -4.67
CA THR A 65 -4.17 -4.19 -5.01
C THR A 65 -3.96 -5.65 -5.38
N VAL A 66 -3.24 -5.89 -6.47
CA VAL A 66 -2.88 -7.24 -6.92
C VAL A 66 -1.36 -7.37 -6.85
N ILE A 67 -0.89 -8.49 -6.29
CA ILE A 67 0.54 -8.83 -6.33
C ILE A 67 0.80 -9.53 -7.67
N ASP A 68 1.63 -8.90 -8.50
CA ASP A 68 2.03 -9.45 -9.81
C ASP A 68 3.25 -10.36 -9.70
N ASP A 69 4.23 -9.97 -8.86
CA ASP A 69 5.42 -10.76 -8.57
C ASP A 69 5.78 -10.62 -7.11
N LEU A 70 6.35 -11.67 -6.54
CA LEU A 70 6.74 -11.71 -5.14
C LEU A 70 8.07 -12.45 -5.01
N PHE A 71 9.08 -11.75 -4.52
CA PHE A 71 10.43 -12.28 -4.34
C PHE A 71 10.86 -12.09 -2.89
N ALA A 72 11.63 -13.03 -2.36
CA ALA A 72 12.16 -12.91 -1.02
C ALA A 72 13.60 -13.37 -0.95
N GLU A 73 14.38 -12.65 -0.15
CA GLU A 73 15.77 -13.00 0.16
C GLU A 73 16.05 -12.58 1.60
N GLY A 74 16.54 -13.52 2.42
CA GLY A 74 16.78 -13.24 3.84
C GLY A 74 15.47 -12.84 4.54
N ASP A 75 15.48 -11.70 5.19
CA ASP A 75 14.34 -11.16 5.93
C ASP A 75 13.51 -10.14 5.11
N LYS A 76 13.80 -9.98 3.83
CA LYS A 76 13.14 -9.01 2.96
C LYS A 76 12.30 -9.67 1.89
N VAL A 77 11.15 -9.06 1.62
CA VAL A 77 10.23 -9.48 0.56
C VAL A 77 9.98 -8.29 -0.35
N ALA A 78 10.15 -8.48 -1.65
CA ALA A 78 9.82 -7.47 -2.66
C ALA A 78 8.55 -7.89 -3.39
N ALA A 79 7.61 -6.97 -3.51
CA ALA A 79 6.35 -7.19 -4.21
C ALA A 79 6.19 -6.17 -5.34
N ARG A 80 5.96 -6.66 -6.55
CA ARG A 80 5.52 -5.81 -7.67
C ARG A 80 4.00 -5.89 -7.71
N ILE A 81 3.36 -4.74 -7.68
CA ILE A 81 1.91 -4.66 -7.48
C ILE A 81 1.24 -3.78 -8.54
N THR A 82 -0.04 -4.06 -8.78
CA THR A 82 -0.94 -3.21 -9.55
C THR A 82 -2.05 -2.71 -8.62
N MET A 83 -2.21 -1.40 -8.56
CA MET A 83 -3.24 -0.74 -7.78
C MET A 83 -4.31 -0.19 -8.71
N SER A 84 -5.57 -0.30 -8.34
CA SER A 84 -6.68 0.17 -9.18
C SER A 84 -7.84 0.68 -8.33
N GLY A 85 -8.66 1.51 -8.93
CA GLY A 85 -9.87 2.01 -8.30
C GLY A 85 -10.56 3.07 -9.15
N THR A 86 -11.76 3.44 -8.72
CA THR A 86 -12.56 4.50 -9.37
C THR A 86 -12.59 5.72 -8.47
N ASN A 87 -12.21 6.87 -9.02
CA ASN A 87 -12.08 8.12 -8.26
C ASN A 87 -13.44 8.77 -8.06
N THR A 88 -14.25 8.22 -7.16
CA THR A 88 -15.55 8.74 -6.80
C THR A 88 -15.53 9.61 -5.54
N GLY A 89 -14.41 9.66 -4.85
CA GLY A 89 -14.22 10.52 -3.68
C GLY A 89 -13.09 11.52 -3.89
N SER A 90 -12.99 12.49 -2.99
CA SER A 90 -11.90 13.45 -3.01
C SER A 90 -10.58 12.76 -2.66
N PHE A 91 -9.52 13.04 -3.43
CA PHE A 91 -8.20 12.45 -3.23
C PHE A 91 -7.14 13.55 -3.11
N MET A 92 -6.61 13.74 -1.90
CA MET A 92 -5.51 14.69 -1.63
C MET A 92 -5.77 16.08 -2.24
N GLY A 93 -6.99 16.61 -2.06
CA GLY A 93 -7.38 17.89 -2.61
C GLY A 93 -7.85 17.87 -4.05
N ILE A 94 -7.80 16.73 -4.73
CA ILE A 94 -8.32 16.55 -6.07
C ILE A 94 -9.80 16.20 -5.98
N PRO A 95 -10.71 16.98 -6.60
CA PRO A 95 -12.14 16.64 -6.63
C PRO A 95 -12.39 15.31 -7.34
N PRO A 96 -13.49 14.60 -7.04
CA PRO A 96 -13.82 13.35 -7.72
C PRO A 96 -13.90 13.53 -9.25
N THR A 97 -13.16 12.69 -9.97
CA THR A 97 -13.15 12.72 -11.45
C THR A 97 -14.11 11.69 -12.07
N GLY A 98 -14.50 10.67 -11.27
CA GLY A 98 -15.28 9.53 -11.77
C GLY A 98 -14.48 8.55 -12.61
N LYS A 99 -13.17 8.77 -12.79
CA LYS A 99 -12.34 7.95 -13.66
C LYS A 99 -11.84 6.70 -12.95
N TYR A 100 -11.78 5.60 -13.69
CA TYR A 100 -11.09 4.40 -13.27
C TYR A 100 -9.61 4.56 -13.57
N VAL A 101 -8.76 4.19 -12.60
CA VAL A 101 -7.31 4.25 -12.75
C VAL A 101 -6.69 2.89 -12.43
N SER A 102 -5.56 2.62 -13.08
CA SER A 102 -4.73 1.45 -12.77
C SER A 102 -3.27 1.87 -12.89
N PHE A 103 -2.50 1.68 -11.85
CA PHE A 103 -1.10 2.07 -11.82
C PHE A 103 -0.28 1.06 -11.03
N THR A 104 1.03 1.09 -11.21
CA THR A 104 1.91 0.07 -10.65
C THR A 104 2.81 0.62 -9.57
N GLY A 105 3.35 -0.28 -8.76
CA GLY A 105 4.33 0.06 -7.75
C GLY A 105 5.14 -1.16 -7.35
N ILE A 106 6.18 -0.90 -6.58
CA ILE A 106 7.01 -1.94 -5.98
C ILE A 106 7.23 -1.54 -4.54
N TYR A 107 7.10 -2.48 -3.62
CA TYR A 107 7.53 -2.24 -2.25
C TYR A 107 8.42 -3.37 -1.75
N ILE A 108 9.22 -3.03 -0.74
CA ILE A 108 10.06 -3.98 -0.02
C ILE A 108 9.62 -3.95 1.44
N ALA A 109 9.33 -5.12 1.99
CA ALA A 109 9.00 -5.29 3.40
C ALA A 109 10.11 -6.07 4.08
N ARG A 110 10.62 -5.58 5.22
CA ARG A 110 11.52 -6.35 6.09
C ARG A 110 10.70 -6.97 7.20
N ILE A 111 10.95 -8.24 7.47
CA ILE A 111 10.18 -9.02 8.44
C ILE A 111 11.07 -9.41 9.61
N ALA A 112 10.57 -9.21 10.83
CA ALA A 112 11.21 -9.64 12.05
C ALA A 112 10.12 -10.12 13.04
N ASN A 113 10.37 -11.22 13.69
CA ASN A 113 9.45 -11.81 14.68
C ASN A 113 8.02 -12.00 14.13
N GLY A 114 7.93 -12.41 12.86
CA GLY A 114 6.64 -12.70 12.24
C GLY A 114 5.84 -11.48 11.80
N LYS A 115 6.44 -10.28 11.82
CA LYS A 115 5.75 -9.04 11.43
C LYS A 115 6.60 -8.19 10.51
N ILE A 116 5.92 -7.40 9.68
CA ILE A 116 6.57 -6.39 8.85
C ILE A 116 7.01 -5.25 9.78
N VAL A 117 8.31 -4.99 9.84
CA VAL A 117 8.90 -3.96 10.70
C VAL A 117 9.40 -2.75 9.91
N GLU A 118 9.63 -2.91 8.61
CA GLU A 118 10.00 -1.81 7.71
C GLU A 118 9.31 -2.00 6.36
N HIS A 119 8.94 -0.90 5.73
CA HIS A 119 8.25 -0.89 4.45
C HIS A 119 8.74 0.30 3.60
N TRP A 120 9.26 0.01 2.41
CA TRP A 120 9.68 1.02 1.44
C TRP A 120 8.89 0.81 0.16
N GLY A 121 8.19 1.84 -0.30
CA GLY A 121 7.38 1.75 -1.51
C GLY A 121 7.69 2.85 -2.51
N GLU A 122 7.63 2.51 -3.79
CA GLU A 122 7.69 3.43 -4.91
C GLU A 122 6.51 3.14 -5.83
N GLU A 123 5.82 4.17 -6.26
CA GLU A 123 4.63 4.05 -7.08
C GLU A 123 4.74 4.93 -8.32
N ASP A 124 4.07 4.53 -9.40
CA ASP A 124 3.96 5.35 -10.60
C ASP A 124 2.90 6.44 -10.42
N GLY A 125 3.24 7.45 -9.61
CA GLY A 125 2.34 8.57 -9.32
C GLY A 125 2.08 9.46 -10.53
N VAL A 126 3.03 9.55 -11.47
CA VAL A 126 2.85 10.30 -12.71
C VAL A 126 1.72 9.69 -13.54
N SER A 127 1.72 8.36 -13.71
CA SER A 127 0.65 7.67 -14.41
C SER A 127 -0.70 7.88 -13.75
N LEU A 128 -0.76 7.79 -12.42
CA LEU A 128 -2.00 8.05 -11.66
C LEU A 128 -2.55 9.45 -11.96
N LEU A 129 -1.71 10.47 -11.85
CA LEU A 129 -2.13 11.86 -12.06
C LEU A 129 -2.53 12.14 -13.50
N GLN A 130 -1.85 11.51 -14.49
CA GLN A 130 -2.23 11.59 -15.89
C GLN A 130 -3.61 10.98 -16.14
N GLN A 131 -3.86 9.81 -15.56
CA GLN A 131 -5.14 9.11 -15.70
C GLN A 131 -6.29 9.89 -15.06
N LEU A 132 -6.02 10.58 -13.95
CA LEU A 132 -7.01 11.46 -13.32
C LEU A 132 -7.25 12.75 -14.12
N GLY A 133 -6.37 13.06 -15.07
CA GLY A 133 -6.50 14.25 -15.89
C GLY A 133 -6.00 15.53 -15.24
N VAL A 134 -5.23 15.42 -14.15
CA VAL A 134 -4.68 16.57 -13.42
C VAL A 134 -3.23 16.87 -13.76
N LEU A 135 -2.62 16.04 -14.59
CA LEU A 135 -1.26 16.21 -15.07
C LEU A 135 -1.22 15.98 -16.57
N ASN A 136 -0.79 16.99 -17.32
CA ASN A 136 -0.63 16.94 -18.78
C ASN A 136 0.85 16.82 -19.12
N MET A 137 1.25 15.62 -19.55
CA MET A 137 2.62 15.37 -20.02
C MET A 137 2.58 14.57 -21.29
#